data_9781c0e25060b4e1b51ccf2531caba3a
#
_entry.id   9781c0e25060b4e1b51ccf2531caba3a
#
_cell.length_a   1.000
_cell.length_b   1.000
_cell.length_c   1.000
_cell.angle_alpha   90.00
_cell.angle_beta   90.00
_cell.angle_gamma   90.00
#
_symmetry.space_group_name_H-M   'P 1'
#
loop_
_entity.id
_entity.type
_entity.pdbx_description
1 polymer ?
#
loop_
_entity_poly.entity_id
_entity_poly.type
_entity_poly.pdbx_seq_one_letter_code
_entity_poly.pdbx_strand_id
1 'polypeptide(L)' 'DFIKIDVDGYEDLLLRGAKETLANNDPVINIEMKKHKRPKVYIRSQKILRGCGYKQFKRTRSEEVWLKS' A
#
# COMPACT_ATOMS: atom_id res chain seq x y z
N ASP A 1 -11.27 -2.06 9.81
CA ASP A 1 -11.58 -2.02 8.39
C ASP A 1 -10.47 -2.64 7.57
N PHE A 2 -10.83 -3.06 6.37
CA PHE A 2 -9.90 -3.76 5.49
C PHE A 2 -10.02 -3.17 4.09
N ILE A 3 -8.87 -2.83 3.49
CA ILE A 3 -8.85 -2.29 2.13
C ILE A 3 -7.96 -3.18 1.27
N LYS A 4 -8.52 -3.68 0.18
CA LYS A 4 -7.73 -4.41 -0.80
C LYS A 4 -7.49 -3.52 -2.01
N ILE A 5 -6.23 -3.37 -2.37
CA ILE A 5 -5.82 -2.54 -3.49
C ILE A 5 -5.24 -3.43 -4.58
N ASP A 6 -5.91 -3.45 -5.71
CA ASP A 6 -5.50 -4.27 -6.85
C ASP A 6 -5.72 -3.45 -8.12
N VAL A 7 -4.90 -2.41 -8.26
CA VAL A 7 -4.99 -1.48 -9.40
C VAL A 7 -3.66 -1.55 -10.13
N ASP A 8 -3.63 -2.32 -11.18
CA ASP A 8 -2.41 -2.63 -11.90
C ASP A 8 -1.67 -1.37 -12.37
N GLY A 9 -0.58 -1.06 -11.69
CA GLY A 9 0.27 0.06 -12.04
C GLY A 9 -0.15 1.42 -11.50
N TYR A 10 -1.25 1.49 -10.73
CA TYR A 10 -1.76 2.77 -10.22
C TYR A 10 -1.85 2.81 -8.70
N GLU A 11 -1.21 1.86 -8.01
CA GLU A 11 -1.28 1.77 -6.56
C GLU A 11 -0.77 3.04 -5.88
N ASP A 12 0.30 3.61 -6.39
CA ASP A 12 0.88 4.83 -5.81
C ASP A 12 -0.08 6.02 -5.92
N LEU A 13 -0.77 6.14 -7.04
CA LEU A 13 -1.73 7.23 -7.24
C LEU A 13 -2.95 7.06 -6.34
N LEU A 14 -3.43 5.82 -6.21
CA LEU A 14 -4.54 5.53 -5.33
C LEU A 14 -4.20 5.81 -3.87
N LEU A 15 -3.02 5.39 -3.43
CA LEU A 15 -2.57 5.64 -2.06
C LEU A 15 -2.36 7.12 -1.80
N ARG A 16 -1.85 7.85 -2.78
CA ARG A 16 -1.66 9.29 -2.64
C ARG A 16 -2.99 10.00 -2.43
N GLY A 17 -4.02 9.59 -3.17
CA GLY A 17 -5.35 10.17 -3.01
C GLY A 17 -6.02 9.77 -1.71
N ALA A 18 -5.62 8.65 -1.11
CA ALA A 18 -6.21 8.14 0.12
C ALA A 18 -5.43 8.50 1.37
N LYS A 19 -4.38 9.32 1.26
CA LYS A 19 -3.49 9.61 2.39
C LYS A 19 -4.23 10.10 3.64
N GLU A 20 -5.18 11.00 3.45
CA GLU A 20 -5.92 11.56 4.58
C GLU A 20 -6.75 10.48 5.26
N THR A 21 -7.41 9.64 4.49
CA THR A 21 -8.19 8.54 5.01
C THR A 21 -7.31 7.57 5.79
N LEU A 22 -6.13 7.27 5.26
CA LEU A 22 -5.18 6.36 5.90
C LEU A 22 -4.61 6.95 7.19
N ALA A 23 -4.43 8.27 7.23
CA ALA A 23 -3.92 8.94 8.42
C ALA A 23 -4.95 8.97 9.55
N ASN A 24 -6.23 9.11 9.21
CA ASN A 24 -7.30 9.27 10.18
C ASN A 24 -7.98 7.96 10.60
N ASN A 25 -7.74 6.89 9.87
CA ASN A 25 -8.32 5.57 10.15
C ASN A 25 -7.19 4.55 10.15
N ASP A 26 -7.48 3.36 10.66
CA ASP A 26 -6.47 2.32 10.76
C ASP A 26 -6.86 1.06 9.96
N PRO A 27 -7.24 1.17 8.68
CA PRO A 27 -7.61 -0.01 7.93
C PRO A 27 -6.39 -0.92 7.70
N VAL A 28 -6.64 -2.22 7.66
CA VAL A 28 -5.64 -3.17 7.21
C VAL A 28 -5.58 -3.07 5.69
N ILE A 29 -4.39 -2.94 5.15
CA ILE A 29 -4.21 -2.78 3.71
C ILE A 29 -3.59 -4.04 3.12
N ASN A 30 -4.28 -4.61 2.15
CA ASN A 30 -3.75 -5.69 1.34
C ASN A 30 -3.54 -5.13 -0.06
N ILE A 31 -2.30 -5.04 -0.49
CA ILE A 31 -1.97 -4.43 -1.77
C ILE A 31 -1.26 -5.45 -2.65
N GLU A 32 -1.74 -5.59 -3.88
CA GLU A 32 -1.10 -6.42 -4.88
C GLU A 32 -0.19 -5.54 -5.72
N MET A 33 1.11 -5.78 -5.64
CA MET A 33 2.09 -4.99 -6.37
C MET A 33 3.02 -5.91 -7.14
N LYS A 34 3.24 -5.57 -8.40
CA LYS A 34 4.14 -6.33 -9.26
C LYS A 34 5.48 -5.60 -9.36
N LYS A 35 6.29 -5.84 -8.36
CA LYS A 35 7.60 -5.22 -8.20
C LYS A 35 8.45 -5.26 -9.47
N HIS A 36 8.46 -6.40 -10.15
CA HIS A 36 9.30 -6.59 -11.34
C HIS A 36 8.83 -5.79 -12.54
N LYS A 37 7.52 -5.59 -12.65
CA LYS A 37 6.94 -4.87 -13.78
C LYS A 37 6.93 -3.37 -13.57
N ARG A 38 6.75 -2.94 -12.31
CA ARG A 38 6.59 -1.52 -12.01
C ARG A 38 7.36 -1.15 -10.74
N PRO A 39 8.69 -1.17 -10.80
CA PRO A 39 9.51 -0.93 -9.61
C PRO A 39 9.32 0.46 -9.03
N LYS A 40 9.11 1.47 -9.87
CA LYS A 40 8.92 2.84 -9.37
C LYS A 40 7.62 2.98 -8.61
N VAL A 41 6.55 2.37 -9.12
CA VAL A 41 5.24 2.38 -8.46
C VAL A 41 5.35 1.66 -7.12
N TYR A 42 6.04 0.53 -7.09
CA TYR A 42 6.26 -0.24 -5.88
C TYR A 42 6.96 0.59 -4.80
N ILE A 43 8.04 1.27 -5.17
CA ILE A 43 8.81 2.09 -4.24
C ILE A 43 7.98 3.26 -3.71
N ARG A 44 7.25 3.94 -4.59
CA ARG A 44 6.40 5.08 -4.20
C ARG A 44 5.29 4.63 -3.26
N SER A 45 4.68 3.49 -3.55
CA SER A 45 3.60 2.95 -2.73
C SER A 45 4.10 2.65 -1.32
N GLN A 46 5.26 2.03 -1.20
CA GLN A 46 5.86 1.75 0.10
C GLN A 46 6.15 3.03 0.88
N LYS A 47 6.67 4.04 0.22
CA LYS A 47 6.97 5.32 0.88
C LYS A 47 5.70 5.97 1.42
N ILE A 48 4.62 5.93 0.66
CA ILE A 48 3.35 6.51 1.09
C ILE A 48 2.81 5.76 2.30
N LEU A 49 2.83 4.44 2.27
CA LEU A 49 2.34 3.63 3.39
C LEU A 49 3.16 3.88 4.65
N ARG A 50 4.47 3.91 4.53
CA ARG A 50 5.33 4.17 5.69
C ARG A 50 5.13 5.59 6.22
N GLY A 51 4.93 6.56 5.33
CA GLY A 51 4.64 7.93 5.73
C GLY A 51 3.31 8.08 6.46
N CYS A 52 2.39 7.16 6.27
CA CYS A 52 1.10 7.13 6.97
C CYS A 52 1.14 6.30 8.25
N GLY A 53 2.30 5.80 8.64
CA GLY A 53 2.45 5.03 9.88
C GLY A 53 2.25 3.54 9.72
N TYR A 54 2.28 3.03 8.50
CA TYR A 54 2.10 1.62 8.23
C TYR A 54 3.42 0.87 8.22
N LYS A 55 3.35 -0.39 8.61
CA LYS A 55 4.47 -1.33 8.52
C LYS A 55 4.04 -2.57 7.75
N GLN A 56 4.94 -3.12 6.97
CA GLN A 56 4.67 -4.35 6.27
C GLN A 56 4.61 -5.50 7.25
N PHE A 57 3.47 -6.16 7.31
CA PHE A 57 3.23 -7.25 8.23
C PHE A 57 3.52 -8.61 7.60
N LYS A 58 3.08 -8.79 6.36
CA LYS A 58 3.22 -10.05 5.66
C LYS A 58 3.42 -9.81 4.17
N ARG A 59 4.18 -10.68 3.55
CA ARG A 59 4.45 -10.59 2.12
C ARG A 59 4.38 -11.97 1.47
N THR A 60 3.68 -12.05 0.36
CA THR A 60 3.73 -13.19 -0.52
C THR A 60 4.43 -12.75 -1.81
N ARG A 61 4.38 -13.60 -2.86
CA ARG A 61 5.04 -13.29 -4.11
C ARG A 61 4.57 -11.98 -4.75
N SER A 62 3.27 -11.70 -4.68
CA SER A 62 2.69 -10.52 -5.33
C SER A 62 1.84 -9.66 -4.40
N GLU A 63 1.59 -10.09 -3.18
CA GLU A 63 0.73 -9.37 -2.26
C GLU A 63 1.46 -9.00 -0.99
N GLU A 64 1.11 -7.85 -0.44
CA GLU A 64 1.64 -7.38 0.83
C GLU A 64 0.51 -6.94 1.72
N VAL A 65 0.60 -7.29 3.00
CA VAL A 65 -0.34 -6.84 4.01
C VAL A 65 0.36 -5.82 4.89
N TRP A 66 -0.26 -4.67 5.02
CA TRP A 66 0.29 -3.57 5.80
C TRP A 66 -0.62 -3.23 6.96
N LEU A 67 -0.04 -3.07 8.13
CA LEU A 67 -0.75 -2.73 9.35
C LEU A 67 -0.20 -1.43 9.90
N LYS A 68 -1.08 -0.65 10.50
CA LYS A 68 -0.64 0.57 11.19
C LYS A 68 -0.01 0.20 12.52
N SER A 69 1.12 0.80 12.81
CA SER A 69 1.86 0.49 14.03
C SER A 69 1.72 1.58 15.08
#